data_eedd7b2cbf4b5908ddf45b629143efe2
#
_entry.id   eedd7b2cbf4b5908ddf45b629143efe2
#
_cell.length_a   1.000
_cell.length_b   1.000
_cell.length_c   1.000
_cell.angle_alpha   90.00
_cell.angle_beta   90.00
_cell.angle_gamma   90.00
#
_symmetry.space_group_name_H-M   'P 1'
#
loop_
_entity.id
_entity.type
_entity.pdbx_description
1 polymer ?
#
loop_
_entity_poly.entity_id
_entity_poly.type
_entity_poly.pdbx_seq_one_letter_code
_entity_poly.pdbx_strand_id
1 'polypeptide(L)'
;MGEVINLNEFRPYAAAPCAELSLVSDTDTRRIEAVRDHIEHMLEQMTRTEDLPLTVAMSAGRFAAMRMFQLQGRAETLAFIDQCITTAELCDDIVHQLDEDA
;
A
#
# COMPACT_ATOMS: atom_id res chain seq x y z
N MET A 1 -18.64 12.40 3.55
CA MET A 1 -17.96 12.81 3.75
C MET A 1 -17.68 12.87 4.32
N GLY A 2 -17.65 12.45 4.20
CA GLY A 2 -16.87 12.78 4.58
C GLY A 2 -16.61 12.25 4.67
N GLU A 3 -16.41 11.99 4.45
CA GLU A 3 -15.66 12.07 4.61
C GLU A 3 -15.15 11.80 4.68
N VAL A 4 -15.50 11.44 4.34
CA VAL A 4 -14.65 11.45 4.32
C VAL A 4 -14.02 11.85 4.87
N ILE A 5 -13.72 11.85 5.02
CA ILE A 5 -12.90 12.47 5.24
C ILE A 5 -12.72 13.38 4.65
N ASN A 6 -12.83 13.83 4.24
CA ASN A 6 -12.59 14.58 3.52
C ASN A 6 -11.43 14.78 3.38
N LEU A 7 -10.96 14.39 2.75
CA LEU A 7 -9.82 14.42 2.52
C LEU A 7 -9.42 15.52 2.03
N ASN A 8 -10.04 16.10 1.35
CA ASN A 8 -9.60 17.12 0.82
C ASN A 8 -9.10 18.00 1.67
N GLU A 9 -9.54 18.17 2.71
CA GLU A 9 -9.07 19.01 3.51
C GLU A 9 -7.85 18.70 3.97
N PHE A 10 -7.36 17.62 3.90
CA PHE A 10 -6.08 17.54 4.26
C PHE A 10 -5.32 16.98 3.28
N ARG A 11 -5.68 17.15 2.08
CA ARG A 11 -5.02 16.66 1.16
C ARG A 11 -3.74 16.98 0.97
N PRO A 12 -3.36 17.85 1.24
CA PRO A 12 -2.09 18.14 0.87
C PRO A 12 -1.06 17.38 1.48
N TYR A 13 -1.24 16.85 2.57
CA TYR A 13 -0.19 16.22 3.12
C TYR A 13 0.04 14.96 2.49
N ALA A 14 -0.70 14.64 1.57
CA ALA A 14 -0.54 13.40 0.94
C ALA A 14 0.83 13.14 0.44
N ALA A 15 1.57 14.16 0.15
CA ALA A 15 2.89 13.94 -0.35
C ALA A 15 3.81 13.34 0.65
N ALA A 16 3.44 13.26 1.89
CA ALA A 16 4.30 12.72 2.91
C ALA A 16 3.54 11.78 3.79
N PRO A 17 3.22 10.60 3.29
CA PRO A 17 2.42 9.66 4.08
C PRO A 17 3.02 9.32 5.42
N CYS A 18 4.33 9.23 5.51
CA CYS A 18 4.95 8.90 6.78
C CYS A 18 4.77 10.01 7.79
N ALA A 19 4.86 11.26 7.35
CA ALA A 19 4.66 12.38 8.23
C ALA A 19 3.21 12.43 8.69
N GLU A 20 2.30 12.12 7.79
CA GLU A 20 0.91 12.08 8.15
C GLU A 20 0.64 11.04 9.20
N LEU A 21 1.18 9.86 9.05
CA LEU A 21 0.99 8.81 10.02
C LEU A 21 1.53 9.17 11.38
N SER A 22 2.61 9.95 11.42
CA SER A 22 3.19 10.31 12.71
C SER A 22 2.34 11.33 13.47
N LEU A 23 1.36 11.93 12.81
CA LEU A 23 0.49 12.90 13.46
C LEU A 23 -0.82 12.29 13.95
N VAL A 24 -1.08 11.01 13.64
CA VAL A 24 -2.33 10.41 14.06
C VAL A 24 -2.19 9.79 15.43
N SER A 25 -3.30 9.60 16.12
CA SER A 25 -3.30 9.02 17.44
C SER A 25 -2.96 7.54 17.39
N ASP A 26 -2.65 6.96 18.54
CA ASP A 26 -2.40 5.54 18.63
C ASP A 26 -3.59 4.72 18.15
N THR A 27 -4.80 5.17 18.47
CA THR A 27 -6.00 4.49 18.04
C THR A 27 -6.12 4.49 16.52
N ASP A 28 -5.82 5.64 15.88
CA ASP A 28 -5.88 5.72 14.44
C ASP A 28 -4.80 4.86 13.79
N THR A 29 -3.62 4.83 14.39
CA THR A 29 -2.54 4.00 13.89
C THR A 29 -2.95 2.53 13.91
N ARG A 30 -3.58 2.09 14.99
CA ARG A 30 -4.04 0.71 15.08
C ARG A 30 -5.10 0.39 14.03
N ARG A 31 -5.99 1.36 13.77
CA ARG A 31 -6.99 1.16 12.74
C ARG A 31 -6.36 1.00 11.37
N ILE A 32 -5.38 1.82 11.07
CA ILE A 32 -4.68 1.76 9.79
C ILE A 32 -3.98 0.41 9.65
N GLU A 33 -3.29 -0.01 10.69
CA GLU A 33 -2.60 -1.29 10.67
C GLU A 33 -3.57 -2.45 10.52
N ALA A 34 -4.71 -2.37 11.19
CA ALA A 34 -5.72 -3.41 11.10
C ALA A 34 -6.29 -3.52 9.69
N VAL A 35 -6.52 -2.38 9.04
CA VAL A 35 -7.00 -2.38 7.66
C VAL A 35 -5.97 -3.04 6.74
N ARG A 36 -4.71 -2.66 6.89
CA ARG A 36 -3.66 -3.23 6.07
C ARG A 36 -3.56 -4.74 6.27
N ASP A 37 -3.56 -5.19 7.52
CA ASP A 37 -3.44 -6.61 7.82
C ASP A 37 -4.62 -7.39 7.28
N HIS A 38 -5.82 -6.80 7.36
CA HIS A 38 -7.00 -7.46 6.87
C HIS A 38 -6.96 -7.61 5.35
N ILE A 39 -6.53 -6.58 4.66
CA ILE A 39 -6.41 -6.63 3.20
C ILE A 39 -5.40 -7.69 2.79
N GLU A 40 -4.24 -7.72 3.45
CA GLU A 40 -3.23 -8.70 3.13
C GLU A 40 -3.73 -10.11 3.38
N HIS A 41 -4.45 -10.31 4.48
CA HIS A 41 -5.00 -11.62 4.80
C HIS A 41 -6.02 -12.05 3.74
N MET A 42 -6.88 -11.14 3.31
CA MET A 42 -7.88 -11.45 2.28
C MET A 42 -7.21 -11.82 0.96
N LEU A 43 -6.17 -11.09 0.60
CA LEU A 43 -5.46 -11.38 -0.64
C LEU A 43 -4.76 -12.75 -0.55
N GLU A 44 -4.18 -13.06 0.60
CA GLU A 44 -3.57 -14.37 0.79
C GLU A 44 -4.58 -15.49 0.70
N GLN A 45 -5.74 -15.29 1.30
CA GLN A 45 -6.79 -16.31 1.21
C GLN A 45 -7.27 -16.49 -0.21
N MET A 46 -7.43 -15.40 -0.95
CA MET A 46 -7.85 -15.49 -2.34
C MET A 46 -6.81 -16.23 -3.15
N THR A 47 -5.54 -15.97 -2.90
CA THR A 47 -4.45 -16.63 -3.58
C THR A 47 -4.53 -18.15 -3.39
N ARG A 48 -4.79 -18.58 -2.14
CA ARG A 48 -4.89 -20.01 -1.87
C ARG A 48 -6.14 -20.64 -2.46
N THR A 49 -7.26 -19.93 -2.35
CA THR A 49 -8.53 -20.47 -2.79
C THR A 49 -8.58 -20.62 -4.30
N GLU A 50 -8.11 -19.61 -5.03
CA GLU A 50 -8.20 -19.64 -6.47
C GLU A 50 -6.98 -20.26 -7.14
N ASP A 51 -5.88 -20.37 -6.40
CA ASP A 51 -4.63 -20.91 -6.92
C ASP A 51 -4.15 -20.12 -8.14
N LEU A 52 -4.31 -18.80 -8.08
CA LEU A 52 -3.87 -17.89 -9.13
C LEU A 52 -3.11 -16.73 -8.50
N PRO A 53 -1.94 -17.01 -7.91
CA PRO A 53 -1.23 -15.97 -7.16
C PRO A 53 -0.83 -14.75 -7.97
N LEU A 54 -0.41 -14.96 -9.20
CA LEU A 54 -0.01 -13.82 -10.03
C LEU A 54 -1.21 -12.95 -10.38
N THR A 55 -2.34 -13.58 -10.69
CA THR A 55 -3.56 -12.84 -11.01
C THR A 55 -4.01 -12.00 -9.82
N VAL A 56 -3.94 -12.56 -8.62
CA VAL A 56 -4.33 -11.83 -7.42
C VAL A 56 -3.40 -10.63 -7.22
N ALA A 57 -2.09 -10.85 -7.34
CA ALA A 57 -1.13 -9.78 -7.14
C ALA A 57 -1.32 -8.65 -8.16
N MET A 58 -1.47 -9.01 -9.42
CA MET A 58 -1.63 -8.00 -10.48
C MET A 58 -2.95 -7.24 -10.33
N SER A 59 -4.01 -7.95 -9.97
CA SER A 59 -5.30 -7.31 -9.76
C SER A 59 -5.28 -6.34 -8.58
N ALA A 60 -4.60 -6.73 -7.51
CA ALA A 60 -4.45 -5.87 -6.36
C ALA A 60 -3.68 -4.60 -6.74
N GLY A 61 -2.62 -4.75 -7.53
CA GLY A 61 -1.82 -3.60 -7.98
C GLY A 61 -2.63 -2.68 -8.87
N ARG A 62 -3.41 -3.24 -9.78
CA ARG A 62 -4.24 -2.40 -10.65
C ARG A 62 -5.29 -1.65 -9.85
N PHE A 63 -5.91 -2.31 -8.89
CA PHE A 63 -6.89 -1.67 -8.05
C PHE A 63 -6.24 -0.50 -7.27
N ALA A 64 -5.05 -0.77 -6.70
CA ALA A 64 -4.35 0.25 -5.94
C ALA A 64 -4.03 1.48 -6.80
N ALA A 65 -3.50 1.25 -8.00
CA ALA A 65 -3.15 2.36 -8.88
C ALA A 65 -4.38 3.17 -9.28
N MET A 66 -5.47 2.48 -9.60
CA MET A 66 -6.69 3.16 -10.01
C MET A 66 -7.27 3.99 -8.87
N ARG A 67 -7.33 3.41 -7.67
CA ARG A 67 -7.90 4.12 -6.53
C ARG A 67 -7.02 5.29 -6.12
N MET A 68 -5.70 5.11 -6.13
CA MET A 68 -4.80 6.22 -5.83
C MET A 68 -5.01 7.37 -6.80
N PHE A 69 -5.16 7.05 -8.07
CA PHE A 69 -5.40 8.10 -9.06
C PHE A 69 -6.72 8.83 -8.78
N GLN A 70 -7.77 8.10 -8.45
CA GLN A 70 -9.07 8.68 -8.17
C GLN A 70 -9.04 9.56 -6.92
N LEU A 71 -8.27 9.15 -5.92
CA LEU A 71 -8.26 9.86 -4.64
C LEU A 71 -7.25 10.99 -4.59
N GLN A 72 -6.10 10.84 -5.23
CA GLN A 72 -4.99 11.77 -5.06
C GLN A 72 -4.45 12.34 -6.37
N GLY A 73 -4.83 11.80 -7.51
CA GLY A 73 -4.36 12.31 -8.78
C GLY A 73 -3.06 11.66 -9.24
N ARG A 74 -2.56 12.14 -10.38
CA ARG A 74 -1.46 11.49 -11.07
C ARG A 74 -0.14 11.53 -10.29
N ALA A 75 0.21 12.69 -9.78
CA ALA A 75 1.52 12.85 -9.14
C ALA A 75 1.65 11.93 -7.93
N GLU A 76 0.62 11.87 -7.09
CA GLU A 76 0.66 11.03 -5.91
C GLU A 76 0.62 9.56 -6.26
N THR A 77 -0.08 9.22 -7.34
CA THR A 77 -0.12 7.84 -7.80
C THR A 77 1.27 7.39 -8.24
N LEU A 78 1.98 8.24 -8.99
CA LEU A 78 3.33 7.90 -9.44
C LEU A 78 4.29 7.78 -8.26
N ALA A 79 4.13 8.64 -7.26
CA ALA A 79 4.96 8.55 -6.06
C ALA A 79 4.71 7.24 -5.33
N PHE A 80 3.45 6.82 -5.24
CA PHE A 80 3.10 5.55 -4.61
C PHE A 80 3.71 4.37 -5.38
N ILE A 81 3.62 4.40 -6.70
CA ILE A 81 4.19 3.34 -7.52
C ILE A 81 5.70 3.27 -7.34
N ASP A 82 6.34 4.42 -7.23
CA ASP A 82 7.77 4.48 -6.99
C ASP A 82 8.14 3.84 -5.65
N GLN A 83 7.32 4.04 -4.63
CA GLN A 83 7.51 3.37 -3.35
C GLN A 83 7.39 1.84 -3.49
N CYS A 84 6.48 1.40 -4.33
CA CYS A 84 6.33 -0.03 -4.58
C CYS A 84 7.56 -0.60 -5.27
N ILE A 85 8.15 0.15 -6.18
CA ILE A 85 9.39 -0.27 -6.84
C ILE A 85 10.50 -0.40 -5.81
N THR A 86 10.61 0.56 -4.91
CA THR A 86 11.62 0.50 -3.85
C THR A 86 11.43 -0.74 -2.99
N THR A 87 10.18 -1.08 -2.66
CA THR A 87 9.90 -2.28 -1.90
C THR A 87 10.38 -3.53 -2.64
N ALA A 88 10.12 -3.58 -3.93
CA ALA A 88 10.57 -4.73 -4.72
C ALA A 88 12.09 -4.83 -4.75
N GLU A 89 12.77 -3.70 -4.84
CA GLU A 89 14.23 -3.69 -4.83
C GLU A 89 14.77 -4.19 -3.49
N LEU A 90 14.13 -3.81 -2.39
CA LEU A 90 14.55 -4.29 -1.08
C LEU A 90 14.37 -5.80 -0.97
N CYS A 91 13.30 -6.34 -1.52
CA CYS A 91 13.08 -7.77 -1.51
C CYS A 91 14.17 -8.49 -2.31
N ASP A 92 14.57 -7.92 -3.43
CA ASP A 92 15.61 -8.49 -4.27
C ASP A 92 16.95 -8.51 -3.52
N ASP A 93 17.26 -7.42 -2.82
CA ASP A 93 18.50 -7.34 -2.06
C ASP A 93 18.53 -8.39 -0.95
N ILE A 94 17.42 -8.59 -0.28
CA ILE A 94 17.35 -9.60 0.79
C ILE A 94 17.59 -10.99 0.22
N VAL A 95 16.99 -11.31 -0.91
CA VAL A 95 17.17 -12.61 -1.54
C VAL A 95 18.64 -12.81 -1.92
N HIS A 96 19.27 -11.79 -2.48
CA HIS A 96 20.68 -11.89 -2.84
C HIS A 96 21.57 -12.11 -1.62
N GLN A 97 21.27 -11.45 -0.51
CA GLN A 97 22.04 -11.64 0.69
C GLN A 97 21.92 -13.06 1.20
N LEU A 98 20.74 -13.63 1.17
CA LEU A 98 20.53 -15.00 1.62
C LEU A 98 21.29 -15.98 0.74
N ASP A 99 21.32 -15.74 -0.56
CA ASP A 99 22.06 -16.62 -1.46
C ASP A 99 23.55 -16.56 -1.20
N GLU A 100 24.06 -15.37 -0.91
CA GLU A 100 25.49 -15.23 -0.63
C GLU A 100 25.86 -15.91 0.68
N ASP A 101 24.96 -15.86 1.65
CA ASP A 101 25.25 -16.49 2.92
C ASP A 101 25.14 -18.01 2.85
N ALA A 102 24.45 -18.51 1.89
CA ALA A 102 24.31 -19.95 1.73
C ALA A 102 25.57 -20.52 1.10
#